data_9dde3fecdd738aebcbef3f0a8c38e977
#
_entry.id   9dde3fecdd738aebcbef3f0a8c38e977
#
_cell.length_a   1.000
_cell.length_b   1.000
_cell.length_c   1.000
_cell.angle_alpha   90.00
_cell.angle_beta   90.00
_cell.angle_gamma   90.00
#
_symmetry.space_group_name_H-M   'P 1'
#
loop_
_entity.id
_entity.type
_entity.pdbx_description
1 polymer ?
#
loop_
_entity_poly.entity_id
_entity_poly.type
_entity_poly.pdbx_seq_one_letter_code
_entity_poly.pdbx_strand_id
1 'polypeptide(L)'
;MCGISGYWGSDRRIAAQLAASLDTIGHRGPDDRGTHVANDVSMGMTRLSIIDLEGGSQPVYNEDRTIAVVFNGEIYNYRDLMRHLIAKGHQFTTRSDTEVLVHLYEEHGARMVTHLRGMFAFAIHDARSGCLFLARDRFGKKPLFYRAHGEGLSFASEIKGLKPYARAAGERWNVSQQAVADYLSLSSVPQPATIYEGVFCLPAGTYATFRDSHLDIQAYWSPTFSPKTSLTYTEAQRETRRLIGESVKLRLRSDVPLGVFLSGGVDSSVIAYEAAQVLGSTLQCFTVSTGGELDESDLAAQTAKLLGVQHHVLPLRLDPVEGLYKVVEHYDQPFADSSAIPSLQIAKLAAEHVTVVLNGDGGDEVFAGYRRYIAAANVSRLSWIPQPMAGKLAAKFGSHSRSRRSPLGFAARFARGLSMAPEERYLAWTSDMFREPDKAAHWVGPPVQATERLVADTLVAGISQLDQQLESDRRINLLSGLLVKMDMACMAESLEARSPLLDHTLAEFAWRLPDGYRVRRGTPKMVLRDAYRAVLPSGVTSGEKRGFEIPLNDWLSGDLKPLLHDLLGSPNARVRSFVDDSLITGLLSGTAFADRNRSYLLYALLVLELWLERESDDAAHE
;
A
#
# COMPACT_ATOMS: atom_id res chain seq x y z
N MET A 1 8.03 11.49 8.09
CA MET A 1 6.58 11.17 8.23
C MET A 1 6.20 11.07 9.68
N CYS A 2 4.89 11.08 9.98
CA CYS A 2 4.41 11.25 11.35
C CYS A 2 3.44 10.14 11.72
N GLY A 3 3.16 9.98 13.00
CA GLY A 3 1.99 9.27 13.49
C GLY A 3 0.98 10.29 14.00
N ILE A 4 -0.28 10.19 13.64
CA ILE A 4 -1.36 11.02 14.20
C ILE A 4 -2.36 10.15 14.93
N SER A 5 -2.94 10.69 16.00
CA SER A 5 -4.01 10.05 16.75
C SER A 5 -4.90 11.07 17.43
N GLY A 6 -6.13 10.69 17.71
CA GLY A 6 -7.04 11.54 18.48
C GLY A 6 -8.38 10.88 18.76
N TYR A 7 -9.13 11.58 19.61
CA TYR A 7 -10.49 11.25 19.99
C TYR A 7 -11.34 12.52 19.96
N TRP A 8 -12.52 12.40 19.39
CA TRP A 8 -13.60 13.39 19.48
C TRP A 8 -14.75 12.81 20.29
N GLY A 9 -15.15 13.50 21.33
CA GLY A 9 -16.28 13.14 22.19
C GLY A 9 -16.16 13.67 23.59
N SER A 10 -17.25 13.59 24.36
CA SER A 10 -17.36 14.15 25.72
C SER A 10 -16.77 13.27 26.83
N ASP A 11 -16.44 11.98 26.53
CA ASP A 11 -15.86 11.07 27.53
C ASP A 11 -14.40 11.40 27.82
N ARG A 12 -14.16 12.04 28.96
CA ARG A 12 -12.82 12.45 29.38
C ARG A 12 -11.88 11.27 29.66
N ARG A 13 -12.40 10.08 30.00
CA ARG A 13 -11.57 8.89 30.25
C ARG A 13 -10.93 8.42 28.93
N ILE A 14 -11.73 8.44 27.86
CA ILE A 14 -11.26 8.10 26.51
C ILE A 14 -10.30 9.19 26.02
N ALA A 15 -10.68 10.48 26.14
CA ALA A 15 -9.85 11.61 25.73
C ALA A 15 -8.46 11.63 26.41
N ALA A 16 -8.38 11.17 27.66
CA ALA A 16 -7.12 11.07 28.42
C ALA A 16 -6.13 10.03 27.86
N GLN A 17 -6.55 9.15 26.95
CA GLN A 17 -5.70 8.10 26.37
C GLN A 17 -4.80 8.60 25.23
N LEU A 18 -4.85 9.87 24.87
CA LEU A 18 -4.06 10.43 23.78
C LEU A 18 -2.56 10.13 23.94
N ALA A 19 -2.02 10.29 25.14
CA ALA A 19 -0.61 10.02 25.39
C ALA A 19 -0.25 8.55 25.14
N ALA A 20 -1.03 7.62 25.72
CA ALA A 20 -0.83 6.18 25.52
C ALA A 20 -1.00 5.77 24.05
N SER A 21 -1.95 6.37 23.33
CA SER A 21 -2.13 6.15 21.89
C SER A 21 -0.90 6.60 21.08
N LEU A 22 -0.38 7.79 21.36
CA LEU A 22 0.82 8.31 20.67
C LEU A 22 2.07 7.47 20.98
N ASP A 23 2.17 6.89 22.19
CA ASP A 23 3.27 6.00 22.56
C ASP A 23 3.31 4.74 21.66
N THR A 24 2.15 4.17 21.33
CA THR A 24 2.06 2.98 20.46
C THR A 24 2.55 3.22 19.04
N ILE A 25 2.49 4.45 18.54
CA ILE A 25 2.88 4.86 17.19
C ILE A 25 4.13 5.76 17.16
N GLY A 26 4.90 5.79 18.26
CA GLY A 26 6.09 6.63 18.43
C GLY A 26 7.20 6.35 17.40
N HIS A 27 7.33 5.09 16.95
CA HIS A 27 8.29 4.68 15.92
C HIS A 27 8.08 5.41 14.57
N ARG A 28 6.88 5.94 14.30
CA ARG A 28 6.61 6.70 13.07
C ARG A 28 7.25 8.08 13.06
N GLY A 29 7.54 8.63 14.24
CA GLY A 29 8.11 9.96 14.35
C GLY A 29 8.78 10.18 15.71
N PRO A 30 10.08 9.86 15.80
CA PRO A 30 10.82 9.91 17.07
C PRO A 30 11.31 11.30 17.45
N ASP A 31 11.22 12.32 16.55
CA ASP A 31 11.94 13.58 16.72
C ASP A 31 11.19 14.59 17.59
N ASP A 32 9.85 14.61 17.53
CA ASP A 32 9.03 15.58 18.27
C ASP A 32 7.63 15.01 18.52
N ARG A 33 6.92 15.60 19.47
CA ARG A 33 5.55 15.24 19.83
C ARG A 33 4.74 16.47 20.22
N GLY A 34 3.53 16.58 19.69
CA GLY A 34 2.64 17.66 20.05
C GLY A 34 1.20 17.22 20.22
N THR A 35 0.47 17.98 21.02
CA THR A 35 -0.94 17.67 21.35
C THR A 35 -1.80 18.93 21.31
N HIS A 36 -3.05 18.76 20.90
CA HIS A 36 -4.12 19.74 21.00
C HIS A 36 -5.27 19.14 21.78
N VAL A 37 -5.69 19.82 22.84
CA VAL A 37 -6.80 19.39 23.70
C VAL A 37 -7.78 20.55 23.86
N ALA A 38 -9.03 20.31 23.51
CA ALA A 38 -10.16 21.20 23.70
C ALA A 38 -11.31 20.44 24.43
N ASN A 39 -12.47 21.08 24.61
CA ASN A 39 -13.56 20.47 25.38
C ASN A 39 -14.06 19.13 24.82
N ASP A 40 -14.07 19.01 23.50
CA ASP A 40 -14.66 17.90 22.73
C ASP A 40 -13.65 17.12 21.88
N VAL A 41 -12.37 17.53 21.90
CA VAL A 41 -11.32 16.87 21.12
C VAL A 41 -10.02 16.76 21.91
N SER A 42 -9.37 15.61 21.76
CA SER A 42 -7.95 15.41 22.07
C SER A 42 -7.29 14.81 20.84
N MET A 43 -6.30 15.48 20.25
CA MET A 43 -5.56 14.98 19.11
C MET A 43 -4.08 15.36 19.20
N GLY A 44 -3.23 14.55 18.61
CA GLY A 44 -1.80 14.79 18.64
C GLY A 44 -1.05 14.00 17.57
N MET A 45 0.26 14.18 17.57
CA MET A 45 1.14 13.55 16.61
C MET A 45 2.51 13.23 17.20
N THR A 46 3.18 12.26 16.58
CA THR A 46 4.61 11.99 16.71
C THR A 46 5.29 12.35 15.39
N ARG A 47 6.36 13.15 15.43
CA ARG A 47 6.94 13.81 14.26
C ARG A 47 8.25 13.15 13.83
N LEU A 48 8.36 12.85 12.54
CA LEU A 48 9.62 12.69 11.83
C LEU A 48 9.87 14.00 11.07
N SER A 49 10.89 14.74 11.46
CA SER A 49 11.19 16.08 10.95
C SER A 49 11.87 16.02 9.59
N ILE A 50 11.20 16.52 8.54
CA ILE A 50 11.69 16.46 7.15
C ILE A 50 11.70 17.83 6.48
N ILE A 51 10.64 18.63 6.69
CA ILE A 51 10.54 20.01 6.19
C ILE A 51 10.37 20.93 7.39
N ASP A 52 11.12 22.04 7.38
CA ASP A 52 11.13 23.04 8.45
C ASP A 52 11.44 22.42 9.81
N LEU A 53 12.68 21.95 9.98
CA LEU A 53 13.12 21.15 11.12
C LEU A 53 12.85 21.84 12.48
N GLU A 54 13.04 23.16 12.53
CA GLU A 54 12.86 23.97 13.75
C GLU A 54 11.44 24.51 13.90
N GLY A 55 10.82 24.99 12.82
CA GLY A 55 9.52 25.69 12.85
C GLY A 55 8.30 24.79 12.59
N GLY A 56 8.49 23.60 12.05
CA GLY A 56 7.40 22.72 11.61
C GLY A 56 6.75 21.86 12.69
N SER A 57 6.86 22.22 13.99
CA SER A 57 6.17 21.50 15.07
C SER A 57 4.65 21.57 14.91
N GLN A 58 3.98 20.47 15.28
CA GLN A 58 2.54 20.35 15.18
C GLN A 58 1.96 20.08 16.58
N PRO A 59 0.68 20.39 16.83
CA PRO A 59 -0.37 20.87 15.90
C PRO A 59 -0.14 22.29 15.39
N VAL A 60 -0.51 22.54 14.12
CA VAL A 60 -0.46 23.87 13.51
C VAL A 60 -1.84 24.51 13.58
N TYR A 61 -1.87 25.83 13.76
CA TYR A 61 -3.09 26.61 13.93
C TYR A 61 -3.19 27.71 12.86
N ASN A 62 -4.43 28.12 12.58
CA ASN A 62 -4.68 29.38 11.89
C ASN A 62 -4.41 30.59 12.79
N GLU A 63 -4.55 31.83 12.27
CA GLU A 63 -4.16 33.07 12.93
C GLU A 63 -4.89 33.31 14.27
N ASP A 64 -6.18 32.99 14.33
CA ASP A 64 -7.03 33.15 15.54
C ASP A 64 -7.11 31.89 16.42
N ARG A 65 -6.39 30.83 16.03
CA ARG A 65 -6.33 29.53 16.73
C ARG A 65 -7.67 28.80 16.84
N THR A 66 -8.62 29.10 15.99
CA THR A 66 -9.92 28.41 15.94
C THR A 66 -9.88 27.12 15.13
N ILE A 67 -8.84 26.94 14.29
CA ILE A 67 -8.59 25.74 13.51
C ILE A 67 -7.24 25.16 13.92
N ALA A 68 -7.20 23.87 14.23
CA ALA A 68 -5.99 23.13 14.54
C ALA A 68 -5.86 21.91 13.63
N VAL A 69 -4.65 21.60 13.14
CA VAL A 69 -4.38 20.42 12.32
C VAL A 69 -3.27 19.56 12.89
N VAL A 70 -3.45 18.23 12.82
CA VAL A 70 -2.40 17.21 12.94
C VAL A 70 -2.30 16.45 11.62
N PHE A 71 -1.09 16.23 11.14
CA PHE A 71 -0.83 15.81 9.77
C PHE A 71 0.28 14.77 9.69
N ASN A 72 0.02 13.70 8.93
CA ASN A 72 0.98 12.69 8.52
C ASN A 72 1.07 12.68 6.99
N GLY A 73 2.16 13.20 6.44
CA GLY A 73 2.33 13.20 4.99
C GLY A 73 3.26 14.29 4.46
N GLU A 74 3.09 14.59 3.18
CA GLU A 74 3.78 15.65 2.43
C GLU A 74 2.84 16.28 1.41
N ILE A 75 2.72 17.60 1.42
CA ILE A 75 1.99 18.39 0.42
C ILE A 75 2.98 18.97 -0.59
N TYR A 76 3.26 18.23 -1.64
CA TYR A 76 4.33 18.56 -2.59
C TYR A 76 4.17 19.91 -3.30
N ASN A 77 2.94 20.42 -3.46
CA ASN A 77 2.67 21.71 -4.07
C ASN A 77 2.51 22.87 -3.05
N TYR A 78 2.92 22.67 -1.78
CA TYR A 78 2.70 23.64 -0.70
C TYR A 78 3.25 25.04 -1.00
N ARG A 79 4.40 25.15 -1.66
CA ARG A 79 5.01 26.46 -1.97
C ARG A 79 4.14 27.32 -2.89
N ASP A 80 3.43 26.67 -3.82
CA ASP A 80 2.52 27.39 -4.73
C ASP A 80 1.23 27.77 -4.00
N LEU A 81 0.71 26.86 -3.15
CA LEU A 81 -0.44 27.11 -2.29
C LEU A 81 -0.15 28.24 -1.29
N MET A 82 1.00 28.21 -0.62
CA MET A 82 1.43 29.24 0.34
C MET A 82 1.48 30.63 -0.33
N ARG A 83 2.09 30.74 -1.53
CA ARG A 83 2.12 32.03 -2.25
C ARG A 83 0.71 32.55 -2.57
N HIS A 84 -0.20 31.67 -2.97
CA HIS A 84 -1.59 32.02 -3.26
C HIS A 84 -2.34 32.49 -1.99
N LEU A 85 -2.16 31.78 -0.88
CA LEU A 85 -2.80 32.10 0.41
C LEU A 85 -2.26 33.42 0.99
N ILE A 86 -0.94 33.67 0.93
CA ILE A 86 -0.34 34.95 1.32
C ILE A 86 -0.93 36.09 0.48
N ALA A 87 -1.10 35.90 -0.83
CA ALA A 87 -1.72 36.90 -1.69
C ALA A 87 -3.18 37.21 -1.34
N LYS A 88 -3.87 36.28 -0.64
CA LYS A 88 -5.22 36.45 -0.10
C LYS A 88 -5.24 37.10 1.30
N GLY A 89 -4.09 37.30 1.92
CA GLY A 89 -3.97 37.94 3.23
C GLY A 89 -3.66 37.04 4.42
N HIS A 90 -3.52 35.72 4.20
CA HIS A 90 -3.13 34.80 5.26
C HIS A 90 -1.68 35.03 5.72
N GLN A 91 -1.43 34.87 7.02
CA GLN A 91 -0.14 35.05 7.66
C GLN A 91 0.44 33.70 8.07
N PHE A 92 1.56 33.34 7.47
CA PHE A 92 2.26 32.11 7.78
C PHE A 92 3.30 32.34 8.86
N THR A 93 3.35 31.43 9.83
CA THR A 93 4.32 31.43 10.95
C THR A 93 5.43 30.42 10.74
N THR A 94 5.22 29.42 9.87
CA THR A 94 6.16 28.35 9.56
C THR A 94 6.53 28.34 8.07
N ARG A 95 7.53 27.54 7.74
CA ARG A 95 7.87 27.22 6.33
C ARG A 95 7.45 25.79 5.97
N SER A 96 6.73 25.13 6.88
CA SER A 96 6.24 23.76 6.73
C SER A 96 5.14 23.69 5.67
N ASP A 97 5.02 22.54 5.05
CA ASP A 97 3.91 22.19 4.18
C ASP A 97 2.59 21.96 4.95
N THR A 98 2.66 21.76 6.27
CA THR A 98 1.49 21.54 7.12
C THR A 98 0.60 22.78 7.23
N GLU A 99 1.19 23.98 7.33
CA GLU A 99 0.42 25.21 7.61
C GLU A 99 -0.53 25.61 6.46
N VAL A 100 -0.24 25.19 5.23
CA VAL A 100 -1.18 25.43 4.12
C VAL A 100 -2.54 24.76 4.35
N LEU A 101 -2.62 23.71 5.18
CA LEU A 101 -3.84 22.98 5.43
C LEU A 101 -4.88 23.80 6.21
N VAL A 102 -4.47 24.51 7.26
CA VAL A 102 -5.39 25.33 8.04
C VAL A 102 -5.95 26.49 7.21
N HIS A 103 -5.12 27.18 6.47
CA HIS A 103 -5.53 28.32 5.61
C HIS A 103 -6.35 27.87 4.41
N LEU A 104 -6.04 26.73 3.78
CA LEU A 104 -6.88 26.15 2.72
C LEU A 104 -8.26 25.73 3.24
N TYR A 105 -8.31 25.22 4.48
CA TYR A 105 -9.59 24.84 5.10
C TYR A 105 -10.47 26.09 5.34
N GLU A 106 -9.88 27.20 5.77
CA GLU A 106 -10.60 28.49 5.91
C GLU A 106 -11.21 28.94 4.59
N GLU A 107 -10.43 28.88 3.50
CA GLU A 107 -10.85 29.34 2.19
C GLU A 107 -11.87 28.43 1.49
N HIS A 108 -11.72 27.14 1.65
CA HIS A 108 -12.42 26.17 0.81
C HIS A 108 -13.25 25.14 1.57
N GLY A 109 -13.16 25.11 2.92
CA GLY A 109 -13.78 24.06 3.73
C GLY A 109 -13.34 22.67 3.26
N ALA A 110 -14.24 21.71 3.23
CA ALA A 110 -13.94 20.34 2.80
C ALA A 110 -13.37 20.22 1.38
N ARG A 111 -13.66 21.19 0.49
CA ARG A 111 -13.13 21.17 -0.89
C ARG A 111 -11.63 21.45 -0.97
N MET A 112 -10.98 21.85 0.13
CA MET A 112 -9.53 22.06 0.19
C MET A 112 -8.73 20.87 -0.35
N VAL A 113 -9.20 19.64 -0.11
CA VAL A 113 -8.52 18.39 -0.51
C VAL A 113 -8.30 18.26 -2.02
N THR A 114 -9.12 18.93 -2.84
CA THR A 114 -8.99 18.93 -4.31
C THR A 114 -7.79 19.74 -4.79
N HIS A 115 -7.31 20.71 -4.01
CA HIS A 115 -6.15 21.56 -4.31
C HIS A 115 -4.82 20.90 -3.93
N LEU A 116 -4.86 19.82 -3.11
CA LEU A 116 -3.66 19.18 -2.61
C LEU A 116 -3.05 18.22 -3.64
N ARG A 117 -1.73 18.31 -3.83
CA ARG A 117 -0.91 17.33 -4.55
C ARG A 117 0.09 16.77 -3.56
N GLY A 118 -0.18 15.58 -3.04
CA GLY A 118 0.59 15.02 -1.93
C GLY A 118 0.24 13.58 -1.62
N MET A 119 0.85 13.09 -0.56
CA MET A 119 0.49 11.88 0.17
C MET A 119 0.15 12.32 1.59
N PHE A 120 -1.03 12.00 2.08
CA PHE A 120 -1.48 12.55 3.35
C PHE A 120 -2.58 11.77 4.05
N ALA A 121 -2.55 11.85 5.37
CA ALA A 121 -3.65 11.65 6.27
C ALA A 121 -3.61 12.78 7.31
N PHE A 122 -4.71 13.47 7.55
CA PHE A 122 -4.75 14.53 8.53
C PHE A 122 -6.11 14.64 9.22
N ALA A 123 -6.08 15.27 10.39
CA ALA A 123 -7.26 15.63 11.13
C ALA A 123 -7.25 17.15 11.42
N ILE A 124 -8.36 17.81 11.13
CA ILE A 124 -8.59 19.21 11.48
C ILE A 124 -9.71 19.31 12.53
N HIS A 125 -9.44 20.00 13.62
CA HIS A 125 -10.44 20.48 14.56
C HIS A 125 -10.84 21.90 14.16
N ASP A 126 -12.11 22.11 13.85
CA ASP A 126 -12.70 23.42 13.64
C ASP A 126 -13.63 23.76 14.82
N ALA A 127 -13.13 24.58 15.74
CA ALA A 127 -13.87 25.00 16.93
C ALA A 127 -15.06 25.91 16.60
N ARG A 128 -15.05 26.59 15.45
CA ARG A 128 -16.13 27.49 15.01
C ARG A 128 -17.38 26.72 14.62
N SER A 129 -17.20 25.60 13.93
CA SER A 129 -18.30 24.76 13.45
C SER A 129 -18.59 23.55 14.35
N GLY A 130 -17.74 23.28 15.36
CA GLY A 130 -17.80 22.07 16.17
C GLY A 130 -17.66 20.81 15.32
N CYS A 131 -16.63 20.74 14.47
CA CYS A 131 -16.43 19.68 13.50
C CYS A 131 -15.02 19.09 13.58
N LEU A 132 -14.93 17.77 13.56
CA LEU A 132 -13.71 17.05 13.23
C LEU A 132 -13.74 16.69 11.75
N PHE A 133 -12.74 17.16 11.02
CA PHE A 133 -12.54 16.86 9.60
C PHE A 133 -11.33 15.94 9.43
N LEU A 134 -11.54 14.79 8.80
CA LEU A 134 -10.51 13.81 8.49
C LEU A 134 -10.34 13.71 6.97
N ALA A 135 -9.12 13.59 6.47
CA ALA A 135 -8.90 13.38 5.05
C ALA A 135 -7.75 12.43 4.76
N ARG A 136 -7.87 11.67 3.67
CA ARG A 136 -6.86 10.72 3.21
C ARG A 136 -6.58 10.92 1.73
N ASP A 137 -5.30 10.78 1.33
CA ASP A 137 -4.86 11.03 -0.03
C ASP A 137 -5.50 10.10 -1.09
N ARG A 138 -5.39 10.50 -2.35
CA ARG A 138 -6.04 9.86 -3.51
C ARG A 138 -5.73 8.38 -3.66
N PHE A 139 -4.52 7.95 -3.32
CA PHE A 139 -4.09 6.55 -3.41
C PHE A 139 -4.14 5.83 -2.06
N GLY A 140 -4.43 6.54 -0.96
CA GLY A 140 -4.40 5.98 0.38
C GLY A 140 -2.98 5.62 0.83
N LYS A 141 -1.98 6.37 0.38
CA LYS A 141 -0.57 6.13 0.74
C LYS A 141 -0.32 6.28 2.22
N LYS A 142 -1.00 7.24 2.87
CA LYS A 142 -0.93 7.39 4.31
C LYS A 142 -2.13 6.72 4.95
N PRO A 143 -1.90 5.84 5.95
CA PRO A 143 -2.97 5.17 6.65
C PRO A 143 -3.72 6.13 7.59
N LEU A 144 -5.03 5.91 7.73
CA LEU A 144 -5.88 6.58 8.72
C LEU A 144 -7.01 5.63 9.11
N PHE A 145 -6.91 5.09 10.30
CA PHE A 145 -7.91 4.20 10.87
C PHE A 145 -8.84 4.97 11.81
N TYR A 146 -10.07 4.51 11.94
CA TYR A 146 -11.05 5.11 12.84
C TYR A 146 -12.00 4.08 13.43
N ARG A 147 -12.59 4.43 14.58
CA ARG A 147 -13.62 3.68 15.28
C ARG A 147 -14.60 4.62 15.96
N ALA A 148 -15.90 4.33 15.83
CA ALA A 148 -16.94 5.01 16.60
C ALA A 148 -17.06 4.41 18.01
N HIS A 149 -17.25 5.26 19.02
CA HIS A 149 -17.42 4.93 20.43
C HIS A 149 -18.70 5.61 20.94
N GLY A 150 -19.88 4.98 20.77
CA GLY A 150 -21.15 5.64 21.08
C GLY A 150 -21.30 6.95 20.31
N GLU A 151 -21.27 8.09 21.03
CA GLU A 151 -21.35 9.44 20.43
C GLU A 151 -19.98 10.02 20.02
N GLY A 152 -18.88 9.30 20.26
CA GLY A 152 -17.52 9.75 19.98
C GLY A 152 -16.88 9.00 18.81
N LEU A 153 -15.72 9.51 18.36
CA LEU A 153 -14.90 8.92 17.28
C LEU A 153 -13.42 8.98 17.67
N SER A 154 -12.73 7.85 17.62
CA SER A 154 -11.27 7.81 17.66
C SER A 154 -10.67 7.60 16.27
N PHE A 155 -9.46 8.13 16.04
CA PHE A 155 -8.69 7.93 14.82
C PHE A 155 -7.20 7.77 15.15
N ALA A 156 -6.49 7.03 14.29
CA ALA A 156 -5.04 6.88 14.40
C ALA A 156 -4.40 6.47 13.05
N SER A 157 -3.11 6.71 12.91
CA SER A 157 -2.32 6.26 11.76
C SER A 157 -2.18 4.73 11.70
N GLU A 158 -2.21 4.04 12.83
CA GLU A 158 -2.11 2.59 12.94
C GLU A 158 -3.21 2.05 13.86
N ILE A 159 -3.61 0.78 13.66
CA ILE A 159 -4.71 0.17 14.42
C ILE A 159 -4.37 0.08 15.92
N LYS A 160 -3.10 -0.22 16.26
CA LYS A 160 -2.64 -0.25 17.65
C LYS A 160 -2.85 1.09 18.37
N GLY A 161 -2.84 2.23 17.67
CA GLY A 161 -3.13 3.54 18.22
C GLY A 161 -4.58 3.73 18.68
N LEU A 162 -5.52 2.91 18.20
CA LEU A 162 -6.91 2.93 18.62
C LEU A 162 -7.17 2.09 19.89
N LYS A 163 -6.30 1.10 20.19
CA LYS A 163 -6.50 0.18 21.32
C LYS A 163 -6.62 0.90 22.69
N PRO A 164 -5.81 1.92 23.04
CA PRO A 164 -5.97 2.64 24.31
C PRO A 164 -7.35 3.28 24.48
N TYR A 165 -7.91 3.85 23.42
CA TYR A 165 -9.25 4.45 23.47
C TYR A 165 -10.34 3.40 23.68
N ALA A 166 -10.24 2.25 22.99
CA ALA A 166 -11.18 1.15 23.13
C ALA A 166 -11.17 0.57 24.56
N ARG A 167 -9.98 0.40 25.15
CA ARG A 167 -9.82 -0.05 26.53
C ARG A 167 -10.51 0.90 27.52
N ALA A 168 -10.27 2.19 27.39
CA ALA A 168 -10.90 3.20 28.23
C ALA A 168 -12.43 3.25 28.07
N ALA A 169 -12.94 2.91 26.89
CA ALA A 169 -14.36 2.76 26.62
C ALA A 169 -14.94 1.44 27.16
N GLY A 170 -14.11 0.52 27.68
CA GLY A 170 -14.54 -0.82 28.10
C GLY A 170 -14.92 -1.75 26.94
N GLU A 171 -14.41 -1.48 25.74
CA GLU A 171 -14.71 -2.25 24.54
C GLU A 171 -13.73 -3.39 24.35
N ARG A 172 -14.26 -4.55 23.93
CA ARG A 172 -13.47 -5.68 23.41
C ARG A 172 -13.61 -5.74 21.91
N TRP A 173 -12.51 -5.99 21.21
CA TRP A 173 -12.52 -6.12 19.77
C TRP A 173 -12.66 -7.59 19.37
N ASN A 174 -13.59 -7.84 18.48
CA ASN A 174 -13.79 -9.15 17.88
C ASN A 174 -13.04 -9.25 16.55
N VAL A 175 -12.45 -10.40 16.29
CA VAL A 175 -11.87 -10.69 14.98
C VAL A 175 -12.99 -10.92 13.96
N SER A 176 -12.95 -10.21 12.85
CA SER A 176 -13.92 -10.32 11.77
C SER A 176 -13.69 -11.61 10.97
N GLN A 177 -14.66 -12.51 11.02
CA GLN A 177 -14.65 -13.75 10.23
C GLN A 177 -14.52 -13.47 8.72
N GLN A 178 -15.22 -12.44 8.25
CA GLN A 178 -15.16 -12.02 6.85
C GLN A 178 -13.76 -11.52 6.46
N ALA A 179 -13.12 -10.75 7.34
CA ALA A 179 -11.77 -10.25 7.08
C ALA A 179 -10.74 -11.38 7.04
N VAL A 180 -10.87 -12.39 7.89
CA VAL A 180 -10.02 -13.60 7.84
C VAL A 180 -10.21 -14.37 6.54
N ALA A 181 -11.47 -14.57 6.10
CA ALA A 181 -11.76 -15.26 4.85
C ALA A 181 -11.19 -14.53 3.62
N ASP A 182 -11.32 -13.20 3.60
CA ASP A 182 -10.76 -12.35 2.53
C ASP A 182 -9.22 -12.32 2.58
N TYR A 183 -8.63 -12.24 3.77
CA TYR A 183 -7.19 -12.33 3.99
C TYR A 183 -6.59 -13.63 3.44
N LEU A 184 -7.20 -14.79 3.74
CA LEU A 184 -6.75 -16.08 3.22
C LEU A 184 -6.83 -16.16 1.69
N SER A 185 -7.69 -15.37 1.05
CA SER A 185 -7.78 -15.28 -0.41
C SER A 185 -6.79 -14.28 -1.01
N LEU A 186 -6.46 -13.18 -0.31
CA LEU A 186 -5.75 -12.01 -0.87
C LEU A 186 -4.36 -11.78 -0.27
N SER A 187 -3.97 -12.50 0.80
CA SER A 187 -2.75 -12.31 1.60
C SER A 187 -2.68 -11.01 2.43
N SER A 188 -3.71 -10.20 2.39
CA SER A 188 -3.89 -8.99 3.20
C SER A 188 -5.36 -8.73 3.43
N VAL A 189 -5.71 -8.01 4.50
CA VAL A 189 -7.09 -7.59 4.77
C VAL A 189 -7.47 -6.45 3.82
N PRO A 190 -8.52 -6.60 3.01
CA PRO A 190 -8.90 -5.57 2.02
C PRO A 190 -9.56 -4.37 2.70
N GLN A 191 -9.03 -3.17 2.41
CA GLN A 191 -9.62 -1.92 2.87
C GLN A 191 -10.99 -1.65 2.19
N PRO A 192 -11.94 -0.96 2.85
CA PRO A 192 -11.80 -0.23 4.12
C PRO A 192 -11.92 -1.07 5.39
N ALA A 193 -12.20 -2.38 5.29
CA ALA A 193 -12.25 -3.25 6.45
C ALA A 193 -10.87 -3.42 7.09
N THR A 194 -10.88 -3.78 8.38
CA THR A 194 -9.70 -4.26 9.11
C THR A 194 -9.99 -5.65 9.64
N ILE A 195 -8.99 -6.27 10.26
CA ILE A 195 -9.16 -7.58 10.89
C ILE A 195 -10.17 -7.55 12.07
N TYR A 196 -10.50 -6.37 12.60
CA TYR A 196 -11.41 -6.19 13.72
C TYR A 196 -12.77 -5.66 13.28
N GLU A 197 -13.83 -6.15 13.89
CA GLU A 197 -15.18 -5.63 13.72
C GLU A 197 -15.30 -4.19 14.24
N GLY A 198 -15.94 -3.32 13.46
CA GLY A 198 -16.18 -1.92 13.83
C GLY A 198 -14.96 -1.00 13.77
N VAL A 199 -13.79 -1.50 13.35
CA VAL A 199 -12.60 -0.70 13.05
C VAL A 199 -12.41 -0.62 11.54
N PHE A 200 -12.28 0.60 11.01
CA PHE A 200 -12.20 0.84 9.58
C PHE A 200 -11.00 1.71 9.21
N CYS A 201 -10.52 1.54 8.00
CA CYS A 201 -9.60 2.48 7.37
C CYS A 201 -10.39 3.51 6.56
N LEU A 202 -10.10 4.81 6.70
CA LEU A 202 -10.72 5.82 5.86
C LEU A 202 -10.41 5.52 4.38
N PRO A 203 -11.40 5.40 3.50
CA PRO A 203 -11.15 5.05 2.11
C PRO A 203 -10.22 6.03 1.40
N ALA A 204 -9.41 5.56 0.45
CA ALA A 204 -8.53 6.39 -0.35
C ALA A 204 -9.30 7.42 -1.18
N GLY A 205 -8.80 8.65 -1.27
CA GLY A 205 -9.45 9.72 -2.04
C GLY A 205 -10.75 10.21 -1.41
N THR A 206 -10.90 10.06 -0.09
CA THR A 206 -12.07 10.53 0.65
C THR A 206 -11.69 11.50 1.76
N TYR A 207 -12.66 12.26 2.20
CA TYR A 207 -12.66 12.95 3.49
C TYR A 207 -13.88 12.52 4.31
N ALA A 208 -13.79 12.73 5.62
CA ALA A 208 -14.90 12.52 6.53
C ALA A 208 -15.11 13.76 7.40
N THR A 209 -16.36 14.07 7.70
CA THR A 209 -16.76 15.06 8.69
C THR A 209 -17.49 14.37 9.82
N PHE A 210 -17.06 14.62 11.05
CA PHE A 210 -17.73 14.12 12.24
C PHE A 210 -18.27 15.30 13.06
N ARG A 211 -19.56 15.34 13.25
CA ARG A 211 -20.29 16.36 14.01
C ARG A 211 -21.59 15.77 14.50
N ASP A 212 -22.05 16.19 15.70
CA ASP A 212 -23.31 15.75 16.30
C ASP A 212 -23.46 14.21 16.28
N SER A 213 -22.38 13.49 16.60
CA SER A 213 -22.29 12.01 16.61
C SER A 213 -22.55 11.36 15.24
N HIS A 214 -22.51 12.13 14.17
CA HIS A 214 -22.69 11.65 12.81
C HIS A 214 -21.38 11.72 12.00
N LEU A 215 -20.99 10.59 11.41
CA LEU A 215 -19.85 10.48 10.50
C LEU A 215 -20.35 10.46 9.05
N ASP A 216 -19.98 11.48 8.28
CA ASP A 216 -20.25 11.55 6.84
C ASP A 216 -18.94 11.40 6.05
N ILE A 217 -18.85 10.41 5.16
CA ILE A 217 -17.67 10.13 4.34
C ILE A 217 -17.99 10.42 2.88
N GLN A 218 -17.18 11.28 2.26
CA GLN A 218 -17.36 11.71 0.88
C GLN A 218 -16.10 11.51 0.04
N ALA A 219 -16.28 10.98 -1.19
CA ALA A 219 -15.19 10.87 -2.15
C ALA A 219 -14.95 12.23 -2.82
N TYR A 220 -13.70 12.69 -2.82
CA TYR A 220 -13.29 13.89 -3.54
C TYR A 220 -12.51 13.58 -4.83
N TRP A 221 -12.14 12.32 -5.03
CA TRP A 221 -11.41 11.88 -6.20
C TRP A 221 -11.83 10.48 -6.64
N SER A 222 -11.99 10.34 -7.94
CA SER A 222 -12.20 9.07 -8.61
C SER A 222 -11.42 9.06 -9.92
N PRO A 223 -10.63 8.02 -10.21
CA PRO A 223 -9.86 7.95 -11.44
C PRO A 223 -10.75 7.83 -12.66
N THR A 224 -10.31 8.39 -13.78
CA THR A 224 -10.99 8.29 -15.06
C THR A 224 -10.12 7.60 -16.09
N PHE A 225 -10.68 6.60 -16.76
CA PHE A 225 -10.03 5.85 -17.84
C PHE A 225 -10.48 6.32 -19.24
N SER A 226 -11.47 7.19 -19.29
CA SER A 226 -12.13 7.67 -20.51
C SER A 226 -12.39 9.18 -20.43
N PRO A 227 -12.37 9.92 -21.55
CA PRO A 227 -11.99 9.46 -22.88
C PRO A 227 -10.49 9.18 -22.99
N LYS A 228 -10.10 8.28 -23.91
CA LYS A 228 -8.68 8.04 -24.20
C LYS A 228 -8.09 9.27 -24.89
N THR A 229 -6.79 9.52 -24.63
CA THR A 229 -6.07 10.64 -25.24
C THR A 229 -5.95 10.47 -26.77
N SER A 230 -5.97 11.59 -27.48
CA SER A 230 -5.73 11.67 -28.93
C SER A 230 -4.25 11.86 -29.29
N LEU A 231 -3.36 11.94 -28.31
CA LEU A 231 -1.93 12.08 -28.56
C LEU A 231 -1.36 10.93 -29.40
N THR A 232 -0.47 11.25 -30.30
CA THR A 232 0.35 10.24 -30.99
C THR A 232 1.24 9.53 -29.97
N TYR A 233 1.74 8.34 -30.33
CA TYR A 233 2.62 7.58 -29.45
C TYR A 233 3.88 8.35 -29.03
N THR A 234 4.49 9.09 -29.96
CA THR A 234 5.68 9.92 -29.70
C THR A 234 5.38 11.10 -28.75
N GLU A 235 4.21 11.73 -28.89
CA GLU A 235 3.76 12.77 -27.96
C GLU A 235 3.49 12.19 -26.58
N ALA A 236 2.86 11.01 -26.51
CA ALA A 236 2.60 10.31 -25.26
C ALA A 236 3.91 9.95 -24.53
N GLN A 237 4.97 9.54 -25.24
CA GLN A 237 6.30 9.30 -24.65
C GLN A 237 6.90 10.60 -24.05
N ARG A 238 6.83 11.70 -24.79
CA ARG A 238 7.34 13.00 -24.30
C ARG A 238 6.58 13.47 -23.08
N GLU A 239 5.25 13.36 -23.10
CA GLU A 239 4.41 13.77 -21.98
C GLU A 239 4.60 12.85 -20.76
N THR A 240 4.74 11.53 -20.95
CA THR A 240 5.10 10.58 -19.89
C THR A 240 6.39 11.02 -19.19
N ARG A 241 7.44 11.33 -19.95
CA ARG A 241 8.72 11.74 -19.39
C ARG A 241 8.61 13.09 -18.66
N ARG A 242 7.89 14.06 -19.24
CA ARG A 242 7.65 15.36 -18.60
C ARG A 242 6.95 15.24 -17.25
N LEU A 243 5.86 14.44 -17.18
CA LEU A 243 5.09 14.26 -15.95
C LEU A 243 5.87 13.49 -14.88
N ILE A 244 6.67 12.49 -15.27
CA ILE A 244 7.54 11.76 -14.32
C ILE A 244 8.61 12.70 -13.77
N GLY A 245 9.29 13.47 -14.62
CA GLY A 245 10.30 14.45 -14.20
C GLY A 245 9.73 15.50 -13.25
N GLU A 246 8.53 16.02 -13.54
CA GLU A 246 7.81 16.93 -12.64
C GLU A 246 7.49 16.29 -11.30
N SER A 247 6.95 15.06 -11.32
CA SER A 247 6.61 14.32 -10.13
C SER A 247 7.83 14.02 -9.24
N VAL A 248 8.94 13.59 -9.84
CA VAL A 248 10.20 13.36 -9.12
C VAL A 248 10.70 14.65 -8.50
N LYS A 249 10.80 15.73 -9.30
CA LYS A 249 11.27 17.04 -8.83
C LYS A 249 10.50 17.57 -7.62
N LEU A 250 9.17 17.39 -7.60
CA LEU A 250 8.34 17.77 -6.45
C LEU A 250 8.69 16.97 -5.20
N ARG A 251 9.01 15.68 -5.36
CA ARG A 251 9.29 14.73 -4.25
C ARG A 251 10.74 14.74 -3.77
N LEU A 252 11.61 15.50 -4.44
CA LEU A 252 12.98 15.74 -3.98
C LEU A 252 13.09 16.88 -2.94
N ARG A 253 11.98 17.55 -2.62
CA ARG A 253 11.97 18.58 -1.56
C ARG A 253 12.14 17.92 -0.20
N SER A 254 13.21 18.26 0.48
CA SER A 254 13.57 17.72 1.80
C SER A 254 14.66 18.60 2.40
N ASP A 255 14.59 18.85 3.70
CA ASP A 255 15.65 19.53 4.48
C ASP A 255 16.57 18.50 5.16
N VAL A 256 16.34 17.19 4.94
CA VAL A 256 17.14 16.06 5.45
C VAL A 256 17.68 15.21 4.29
N PRO A 257 18.69 14.34 4.54
CA PRO A 257 19.24 13.46 3.51
C PRO A 257 18.17 12.58 2.83
N LEU A 258 18.29 12.48 1.50
CA LEU A 258 17.34 11.78 0.65
C LEU A 258 18.07 10.85 -0.32
N GLY A 259 17.47 9.68 -0.59
CA GLY A 259 17.96 8.69 -1.54
C GLY A 259 16.90 8.09 -2.44
N VAL A 260 17.31 7.10 -3.25
CA VAL A 260 16.44 6.34 -4.15
C VAL A 260 16.70 4.85 -3.99
N PHE A 261 15.65 4.05 -3.81
CA PHE A 261 15.77 2.59 -3.97
C PHE A 261 15.93 2.27 -5.45
N LEU A 262 17.08 1.75 -5.82
CA LEU A 262 17.44 1.40 -7.18
C LEU A 262 17.52 -0.12 -7.33
N SER A 263 16.69 -0.70 -8.18
CA SER A 263 16.77 -2.10 -8.62
C SER A 263 17.18 -2.18 -10.09
N GLY A 264 17.32 -3.39 -10.64
CA GLY A 264 17.48 -3.59 -12.07
C GLY A 264 16.20 -3.26 -12.90
N GLY A 265 15.11 -2.89 -12.24
CA GLY A 265 13.81 -2.61 -12.86
C GLY A 265 13.70 -1.23 -13.49
N VAL A 266 12.82 -1.10 -14.50
CA VAL A 266 12.61 0.17 -15.22
C VAL A 266 12.04 1.27 -14.32
N ASP A 267 11.16 0.95 -13.38
CA ASP A 267 10.49 1.94 -12.52
C ASP A 267 11.48 2.70 -11.64
N SER A 268 12.29 1.97 -10.87
CA SER A 268 13.31 2.56 -10.01
C SER A 268 14.39 3.29 -10.81
N SER A 269 14.78 2.75 -11.96
CA SER A 269 15.80 3.35 -12.82
C SER A 269 15.34 4.67 -13.45
N VAL A 270 14.05 4.77 -13.81
CA VAL A 270 13.45 6.02 -14.30
C VAL A 270 13.44 7.09 -13.21
N ILE A 271 13.09 6.72 -11.98
CA ILE A 271 13.11 7.64 -10.84
C ILE A 271 14.54 8.09 -10.54
N ALA A 272 15.49 7.17 -10.50
CA ALA A 272 16.91 7.49 -10.29
C ALA A 272 17.45 8.41 -11.39
N TYR A 273 17.06 8.18 -12.66
CA TYR A 273 17.44 9.04 -13.78
C TYR A 273 16.92 10.47 -13.58
N GLU A 274 15.62 10.65 -13.32
CA GLU A 274 15.03 11.99 -13.15
C GLU A 274 15.55 12.69 -11.87
N ALA A 275 15.80 11.94 -10.79
CA ALA A 275 16.42 12.46 -9.58
C ALA A 275 17.86 12.93 -9.83
N ALA A 276 18.63 12.16 -10.62
CA ALA A 276 20.00 12.52 -10.99
C ALA A 276 20.07 13.80 -11.86
N GLN A 277 19.04 14.11 -12.68
CA GLN A 277 18.98 15.37 -13.42
C GLN A 277 18.88 16.60 -12.49
N VAL A 278 18.41 16.41 -11.26
CA VAL A 278 18.23 17.50 -10.27
C VAL A 278 19.39 17.56 -9.28
N LEU A 279 19.81 16.41 -8.74
CA LEU A 279 20.77 16.29 -7.65
C LEU A 279 22.20 15.97 -8.13
N GLY A 280 22.36 15.53 -9.37
CA GLY A 280 23.67 15.15 -9.92
C GLY A 280 24.36 14.06 -9.09
N SER A 281 25.65 14.20 -8.87
CA SER A 281 26.49 13.25 -8.14
C SER A 281 26.23 13.17 -6.62
N THR A 282 25.40 14.05 -6.07
CA THR A 282 25.02 14.01 -4.64
C THR A 282 23.91 13.01 -4.36
N LEU A 283 23.22 12.52 -5.40
CA LEU A 283 22.17 11.54 -5.25
C LEU A 283 22.72 10.22 -4.71
N GLN A 284 22.11 9.70 -3.66
CA GLN A 284 22.41 8.39 -3.08
C GLN A 284 21.40 7.35 -3.60
N CYS A 285 21.88 6.25 -4.17
CA CYS A 285 21.05 5.14 -4.62
C CYS A 285 21.36 3.89 -3.79
N PHE A 286 20.31 3.20 -3.33
CA PHE A 286 20.43 2.01 -2.50
C PHE A 286 19.89 0.79 -3.26
N THR A 287 20.70 -0.25 -3.34
CA THR A 287 20.35 -1.54 -3.96
C THR A 287 20.63 -2.64 -2.97
N VAL A 288 19.74 -3.60 -2.85
CA VAL A 288 20.02 -4.82 -2.08
C VAL A 288 20.61 -5.89 -2.96
N SER A 289 21.59 -6.61 -2.43
CA SER A 289 22.16 -7.80 -3.04
C SER A 289 21.77 -9.03 -2.23
N THR A 290 21.22 -10.03 -2.90
CA THR A 290 20.86 -11.33 -2.33
C THR A 290 21.92 -12.40 -2.59
N GLY A 291 22.90 -12.10 -3.45
CA GLY A 291 24.00 -13.02 -3.82
C GLY A 291 23.58 -14.24 -4.63
N GLY A 292 22.34 -14.28 -5.19
CA GLY A 292 21.81 -15.42 -5.94
C GLY A 292 21.55 -15.11 -7.42
N GLU A 293 21.05 -16.10 -8.18
CA GLU A 293 20.72 -15.96 -9.61
C GLU A 293 19.70 -14.86 -9.93
N LEU A 294 18.93 -14.44 -8.93
CA LEU A 294 17.92 -13.37 -9.04
C LEU A 294 18.44 -12.00 -8.61
N ASP A 295 19.74 -11.89 -8.30
CA ASP A 295 20.36 -10.64 -7.90
C ASP A 295 20.37 -9.63 -9.07
N GLU A 296 19.80 -8.46 -8.82
CA GLU A 296 19.73 -7.38 -9.82
C GLU A 296 20.78 -6.28 -9.55
N SER A 297 21.67 -6.48 -8.58
CA SER A 297 22.65 -5.46 -8.15
C SER A 297 23.60 -5.04 -9.27
N ASP A 298 23.99 -5.97 -10.15
CA ASP A 298 24.85 -5.66 -11.30
C ASP A 298 24.19 -4.68 -12.30
N LEU A 299 22.89 -4.87 -12.60
CA LEU A 299 22.17 -3.99 -13.50
C LEU A 299 21.88 -2.62 -12.85
N ALA A 300 21.62 -2.61 -11.55
CA ALA A 300 21.51 -1.39 -10.76
C ALA A 300 22.85 -0.63 -10.73
N ALA A 301 23.97 -1.33 -10.55
CA ALA A 301 25.32 -0.74 -10.57
C ALA A 301 25.67 -0.13 -11.96
N GLN A 302 25.30 -0.80 -13.06
CA GLN A 302 25.45 -0.24 -14.40
C GLN A 302 24.63 1.05 -14.56
N THR A 303 23.41 1.08 -14.04
CA THR A 303 22.55 2.27 -14.06
C THR A 303 23.15 3.39 -13.23
N ALA A 304 23.57 3.14 -11.98
CA ALA A 304 24.19 4.12 -11.10
C ALA A 304 25.47 4.71 -11.69
N LYS A 305 26.31 3.86 -12.31
CA LYS A 305 27.52 4.30 -13.02
C LYS A 305 27.21 5.20 -14.20
N LEU A 306 26.21 4.84 -15.01
CA LEU A 306 25.76 5.64 -16.16
C LEU A 306 25.27 7.02 -15.71
N LEU A 307 24.58 7.09 -14.57
CA LEU A 307 24.04 8.31 -14.01
C LEU A 307 25.09 9.14 -13.25
N GLY A 308 26.24 8.58 -12.90
CA GLY A 308 27.30 9.24 -12.13
C GLY A 308 26.89 9.55 -10.69
N VAL A 309 26.07 8.70 -10.07
CA VAL A 309 25.52 8.85 -8.72
C VAL A 309 26.22 7.96 -7.72
N GLN A 310 26.06 8.27 -6.41
CA GLN A 310 26.56 7.42 -5.34
C GLN A 310 25.71 6.13 -5.26
N HIS A 311 26.37 4.97 -5.17
CA HIS A 311 25.67 3.69 -5.18
C HIS A 311 26.09 2.84 -3.97
N HIS A 312 25.13 2.53 -3.12
CA HIS A 312 25.27 1.69 -1.94
C HIS A 312 24.64 0.32 -2.23
N VAL A 313 25.46 -0.72 -2.28
CA VAL A 313 24.98 -2.10 -2.39
C VAL A 313 24.90 -2.68 -0.98
N LEU A 314 23.68 -2.92 -0.53
CA LEU A 314 23.38 -3.37 0.83
C LEU A 314 23.25 -4.92 0.83
N PRO A 315 24.09 -5.65 1.57
CA PRO A 315 23.99 -7.10 1.65
C PRO A 315 22.72 -7.49 2.44
N LEU A 316 21.82 -8.21 1.78
CA LEU A 316 20.58 -8.66 2.40
C LEU A 316 20.80 -10.02 3.07
N ARG A 317 20.79 -10.02 4.40
CA ARG A 317 20.80 -11.24 5.21
C ARG A 317 19.43 -11.38 5.85
N LEU A 318 18.66 -12.37 5.41
CA LEU A 318 17.33 -12.63 5.92
C LEU A 318 17.37 -13.79 6.92
N ASP A 319 16.85 -13.54 8.11
CA ASP A 319 16.40 -14.58 9.02
C ASP A 319 14.87 -14.67 8.86
N PRO A 320 14.33 -15.77 8.27
CA PRO A 320 12.91 -15.89 8.01
C PRO A 320 12.06 -15.93 9.28
N VAL A 321 12.59 -16.48 10.37
CA VAL A 321 11.86 -16.59 11.65
C VAL A 321 11.79 -15.23 12.34
N GLU A 322 12.94 -14.57 12.55
CA GLU A 322 12.97 -13.21 13.13
C GLU A 322 12.15 -12.23 12.29
N GLY A 323 12.30 -12.30 10.97
CA GLY A 323 11.57 -11.44 10.04
C GLY A 323 10.07 -11.65 10.10
N LEU A 324 9.60 -12.88 10.28
CA LEU A 324 8.18 -13.20 10.42
C LEU A 324 7.59 -12.61 11.72
N TYR A 325 8.27 -12.73 12.85
CA TYR A 325 7.85 -12.10 14.10
C TYR A 325 7.78 -10.57 13.97
N LYS A 326 8.76 -9.93 13.31
CA LYS A 326 8.73 -8.49 13.03
C LYS A 326 7.56 -8.07 12.16
N VAL A 327 7.19 -8.87 11.15
CA VAL A 327 6.00 -8.60 10.34
C VAL A 327 4.75 -8.63 11.23
N VAL A 328 4.57 -9.66 12.06
CA VAL A 328 3.44 -9.75 12.99
C VAL A 328 3.42 -8.60 13.99
N GLU A 329 4.59 -8.14 14.45
CA GLU A 329 4.73 -7.02 15.37
C GLU A 329 4.31 -5.68 14.77
N HIS A 330 4.76 -5.37 13.56
CA HIS A 330 4.62 -4.03 12.99
C HIS A 330 3.32 -3.83 12.20
N TYR A 331 2.75 -4.88 11.56
CA TYR A 331 1.65 -4.72 10.60
C TYR A 331 0.25 -4.67 11.22
N ASP A 332 0.09 -4.71 12.56
CA ASP A 332 -1.16 -4.60 13.31
C ASP A 332 -2.24 -5.65 13.01
N GLN A 333 -2.23 -6.23 11.83
CA GLN A 333 -3.18 -7.25 11.34
C GLN A 333 -2.44 -8.26 10.46
N PRO A 334 -3.00 -9.46 10.22
CA PRO A 334 -2.32 -10.47 9.41
C PRO A 334 -1.94 -9.95 8.04
N PHE A 335 -0.66 -10.09 7.66
CA PHE A 335 -0.11 -9.64 6.39
C PHE A 335 0.84 -10.69 5.82
N ALA A 336 0.41 -11.41 4.77
CA ALA A 336 1.12 -12.57 4.23
C ALA A 336 1.81 -12.33 2.88
N ASP A 337 2.09 -11.07 2.52
CA ASP A 337 3.06 -10.81 1.45
C ASP A 337 4.47 -11.09 1.98
N SER A 338 5.05 -12.20 1.56
CA SER A 338 6.37 -12.66 2.03
C SER A 338 7.49 -11.66 1.75
N SER A 339 7.30 -10.74 0.80
CA SER A 339 8.26 -9.66 0.54
C SER A 339 8.24 -8.55 1.61
N ALA A 340 7.35 -8.62 2.61
CA ALA A 340 7.38 -7.72 3.77
C ALA A 340 8.67 -7.88 4.59
N ILE A 341 9.14 -9.12 4.78
CA ILE A 341 10.39 -9.41 5.50
C ILE A 341 11.59 -8.67 4.89
N PRO A 342 11.91 -8.86 3.60
CA PRO A 342 12.99 -8.08 2.99
C PRO A 342 12.70 -6.57 2.93
N SER A 343 11.43 -6.13 2.85
CA SER A 343 11.12 -4.70 2.87
C SER A 343 11.48 -4.05 4.20
N LEU A 344 11.24 -4.71 5.33
CA LEU A 344 11.70 -4.27 6.66
C LEU A 344 13.22 -4.15 6.71
N GLN A 345 13.93 -5.17 6.22
CA GLN A 345 15.40 -5.17 6.24
C GLN A 345 16.01 -4.08 5.35
N ILE A 346 15.44 -3.85 4.17
CA ILE A 346 15.87 -2.77 3.26
C ILE A 346 15.64 -1.41 3.90
N ALA A 347 14.48 -1.21 4.51
CA ALA A 347 14.15 0.03 5.22
C ALA A 347 15.16 0.31 6.34
N LYS A 348 15.45 -0.70 7.16
CA LYS A 348 16.46 -0.62 8.24
C LYS A 348 17.81 -0.19 7.71
N LEU A 349 18.34 -0.88 6.69
CA LEU A 349 19.64 -0.58 6.12
C LEU A 349 19.69 0.81 5.46
N ALA A 350 18.61 1.27 4.82
CA ALA A 350 18.56 2.59 4.21
C ALA A 350 18.45 3.71 5.26
N ALA A 351 17.73 3.48 6.36
CA ALA A 351 17.56 4.44 7.44
C ALA A 351 18.90 4.80 8.14
N GLU A 352 19.92 3.96 8.05
CA GLU A 352 21.28 4.28 8.51
C GLU A 352 21.94 5.42 7.71
N HIS A 353 21.43 5.74 6.53
CA HIS A 353 22.02 6.71 5.60
C HIS A 353 21.13 7.91 5.29
N VAL A 354 19.81 7.71 5.21
CA VAL A 354 18.86 8.73 4.78
C VAL A 354 17.56 8.65 5.58
N THR A 355 16.86 9.78 5.70
CA THR A 355 15.53 9.86 6.34
C THR A 355 14.39 9.74 5.33
N VAL A 356 14.67 10.03 4.04
CA VAL A 356 13.69 9.99 2.95
C VAL A 356 14.21 9.12 1.82
N VAL A 357 13.34 8.30 1.23
CA VAL A 357 13.69 7.48 0.07
C VAL A 357 12.59 7.54 -0.99
N LEU A 358 12.98 7.69 -2.26
CA LEU A 358 12.07 7.52 -3.38
C LEU A 358 12.09 6.07 -3.84
N ASN A 359 10.91 5.54 -4.22
CA ASN A 359 10.76 4.17 -4.70
C ASN A 359 9.92 4.08 -5.98
N GLY A 360 9.94 2.91 -6.63
CA GLY A 360 9.24 2.61 -7.88
C GLY A 360 7.79 2.15 -7.73
N ASP A 361 7.20 2.23 -6.54
CA ASP A 361 5.85 1.73 -6.29
C ASP A 361 4.81 2.40 -7.19
N GLY A 362 3.83 1.62 -7.62
CA GLY A 362 2.75 2.06 -8.50
C GLY A 362 3.11 2.03 -9.99
N GLY A 363 4.38 1.83 -10.35
CA GLY A 363 4.77 1.80 -11.77
C GLY A 363 4.10 0.68 -12.57
N ASP A 364 3.84 -0.46 -11.95
CA ASP A 364 3.11 -1.55 -12.56
C ASP A 364 1.62 -1.25 -12.70
N GLU A 365 1.00 -0.66 -11.71
CA GLU A 365 -0.43 -0.34 -11.66
C GLU A 365 -0.79 0.88 -12.52
N VAL A 366 0.15 1.80 -12.72
CA VAL A 366 -0.05 2.98 -13.58
C VAL A 366 0.22 2.65 -15.05
N PHE A 367 1.29 1.90 -15.36
CA PHE A 367 1.75 1.64 -16.73
C PHE A 367 1.51 0.20 -17.20
N ALA A 368 0.71 -0.59 -16.49
CA ALA A 368 0.35 -1.97 -16.83
C ALA A 368 1.57 -2.91 -16.90
N GLY A 369 2.32 -3.07 -15.80
CA GLY A 369 3.58 -3.80 -15.77
C GLY A 369 3.46 -5.31 -15.52
N TYR A 370 2.41 -5.80 -14.84
CA TYR A 370 2.28 -7.20 -14.47
C TYR A 370 1.87 -8.09 -15.66
N ARG A 371 2.27 -9.37 -15.62
CA ARG A 371 1.89 -10.37 -16.64
C ARG A 371 0.37 -10.54 -16.77
N ARG A 372 -0.40 -10.35 -15.71
CA ARG A 372 -1.88 -10.37 -15.73
C ARG A 372 -2.47 -9.26 -16.61
N TYR A 373 -1.79 -8.12 -16.74
CA TYR A 373 -2.23 -7.04 -17.65
C TYR A 373 -2.03 -7.40 -19.11
N ILE A 374 -0.98 -8.20 -19.43
CA ILE A 374 -0.82 -8.76 -20.77
C ILE A 374 -1.99 -9.71 -21.08
N ALA A 375 -2.40 -10.51 -20.11
CA ALA A 375 -3.57 -11.36 -20.24
C ALA A 375 -4.84 -10.52 -20.45
N ALA A 376 -5.10 -9.52 -19.61
CA ALA A 376 -6.26 -8.64 -19.69
C ALA A 376 -6.37 -7.90 -21.03
N ALA A 377 -5.25 -7.36 -21.56
CA ALA A 377 -5.20 -6.69 -22.86
C ALA A 377 -5.55 -7.60 -24.05
N ASN A 378 -5.47 -8.92 -23.87
CA ASN A 378 -5.77 -9.89 -24.93
C ASN A 378 -7.13 -10.59 -24.77
N VAL A 379 -7.85 -10.39 -23.65
CA VAL A 379 -9.16 -11.01 -23.41
C VAL A 379 -10.16 -10.69 -24.51
N SER A 380 -10.29 -9.41 -24.86
CA SER A 380 -11.23 -8.98 -25.90
C SER A 380 -10.96 -9.59 -27.28
N ARG A 381 -9.68 -9.86 -27.59
CA ARG A 381 -9.27 -10.49 -28.86
C ARG A 381 -9.63 -11.97 -28.95
N LEU A 382 -9.82 -12.62 -27.79
CA LEU A 382 -10.09 -14.06 -27.67
C LEU A 382 -11.49 -14.33 -27.08
N SER A 383 -12.32 -13.31 -26.94
CA SER A 383 -13.71 -13.43 -26.45
C SER A 383 -14.63 -14.28 -27.35
N TRP A 384 -14.22 -14.54 -28.59
CA TRP A 384 -14.90 -15.45 -29.49
C TRP A 384 -14.74 -16.95 -29.11
N ILE A 385 -13.79 -17.28 -28.22
CA ILE A 385 -13.60 -18.66 -27.73
C ILE A 385 -14.70 -18.96 -26.71
N PRO A 386 -15.55 -20.00 -26.93
CA PRO A 386 -16.58 -20.37 -25.96
C PRO A 386 -15.97 -20.77 -24.61
N GLN A 387 -16.59 -20.33 -23.50
CA GLN A 387 -16.10 -20.62 -22.14
C GLN A 387 -15.83 -22.11 -21.88
N PRO A 388 -16.70 -23.08 -22.30
CA PRO A 388 -16.40 -24.50 -22.11
C PRO A 388 -15.13 -24.98 -22.84
N MET A 389 -14.83 -24.37 -23.99
CA MET A 389 -13.62 -24.70 -24.74
C MET A 389 -12.37 -24.13 -24.10
N ALA A 390 -12.44 -22.91 -23.56
CA ALA A 390 -11.38 -22.30 -22.77
C ALA A 390 -11.09 -23.13 -21.50
N GLY A 391 -12.12 -23.63 -20.82
CA GLY A 391 -11.98 -24.53 -19.65
C GLY A 391 -11.27 -25.85 -19.99
N LYS A 392 -11.61 -26.49 -21.11
CA LYS A 392 -10.92 -27.71 -21.59
C LYS A 392 -9.44 -27.45 -21.92
N LEU A 393 -9.13 -26.31 -22.54
CA LEU A 393 -7.75 -25.89 -22.79
C LEU A 393 -6.98 -25.66 -21.48
N ALA A 394 -7.59 -25.00 -20.51
CA ALA A 394 -7.00 -24.77 -19.20
C ALA A 394 -6.64 -26.10 -18.50
N ALA A 395 -7.55 -27.07 -18.51
CA ALA A 395 -7.33 -28.39 -17.92
C ALA A 395 -6.18 -29.14 -18.61
N LYS A 396 -6.12 -29.08 -19.95
CA LYS A 396 -5.07 -29.73 -20.74
C LYS A 396 -3.68 -29.14 -20.49
N PHE A 397 -3.56 -27.81 -20.36
CA PHE A 397 -2.29 -27.15 -20.09
C PHE A 397 -1.90 -27.19 -18.61
N GLY A 398 -2.88 -27.17 -17.69
CA GLY A 398 -2.66 -27.14 -16.26
C GLY A 398 -2.00 -28.40 -15.70
N SER A 399 -2.28 -29.57 -16.29
CA SER A 399 -1.68 -30.85 -15.89
C SER A 399 -0.15 -30.94 -16.15
N HIS A 400 0.42 -30.02 -16.93
CA HIS A 400 1.81 -30.07 -17.37
C HIS A 400 2.72 -28.97 -16.80
N SER A 401 2.21 -28.07 -15.95
CA SER A 401 3.02 -26.94 -15.46
C SER A 401 2.80 -26.59 -14.00
N ARG A 402 3.81 -26.91 -13.17
CA ARG A 402 3.90 -26.51 -11.76
C ARG A 402 4.49 -25.10 -11.55
N SER A 403 5.13 -24.51 -12.56
CA SER A 403 5.78 -23.19 -12.43
C SER A 403 4.91 -22.05 -12.93
N ARG A 404 4.69 -21.04 -12.09
CA ARG A 404 4.00 -19.79 -12.47
C ARG A 404 4.70 -19.02 -13.59
N ARG A 405 6.00 -19.19 -13.77
CA ARG A 405 6.83 -18.47 -14.76
C ARG A 405 6.88 -19.15 -16.12
N SER A 406 6.52 -20.44 -16.21
CA SER A 406 6.58 -21.15 -17.49
C SER A 406 5.56 -20.59 -18.49
N PRO A 407 5.87 -20.57 -19.82
CA PRO A 407 4.92 -20.19 -20.88
C PRO A 407 3.64 -21.05 -20.85
N LEU A 408 3.76 -22.34 -20.55
CA LEU A 408 2.61 -23.25 -20.42
C LEU A 408 1.77 -22.92 -19.19
N GLY A 409 2.39 -22.59 -18.05
CA GLY A 409 1.70 -22.14 -16.85
C GLY A 409 0.96 -20.82 -17.06
N PHE A 410 1.54 -19.90 -17.84
CA PHE A 410 0.85 -18.68 -18.24
C PHE A 410 -0.36 -18.99 -19.14
N ALA A 411 -0.19 -19.83 -20.17
CA ALA A 411 -1.26 -20.20 -21.09
C ALA A 411 -2.41 -20.93 -20.36
N ALA A 412 -2.10 -21.82 -19.41
CA ALA A 412 -3.11 -22.49 -18.59
C ALA A 412 -3.94 -21.52 -17.74
N ARG A 413 -3.28 -20.61 -17.02
CA ARG A 413 -3.96 -19.59 -16.22
C ARG A 413 -4.77 -18.62 -17.09
N PHE A 414 -4.22 -18.24 -18.23
CA PHE A 414 -4.92 -17.39 -19.18
C PHE A 414 -6.19 -18.06 -19.70
N ALA A 415 -6.10 -19.32 -20.17
CA ALA A 415 -7.24 -20.08 -20.65
C ALA A 415 -8.29 -20.30 -19.54
N ARG A 416 -7.85 -20.56 -18.31
CA ARG A 416 -8.74 -20.66 -17.13
C ARG A 416 -9.48 -19.34 -16.89
N GLY A 417 -8.78 -18.19 -16.91
CA GLY A 417 -9.42 -16.89 -16.74
C GLY A 417 -10.42 -16.56 -17.85
N LEU A 418 -10.20 -17.03 -19.10
CA LEU A 418 -11.18 -16.86 -20.18
C LEU A 418 -12.48 -17.63 -19.95
N SER A 419 -12.45 -18.70 -19.16
CA SER A 419 -13.66 -19.50 -18.82
C SER A 419 -14.44 -18.97 -17.60
N MET A 420 -13.96 -17.91 -16.97
CA MET A 420 -14.48 -17.35 -15.72
C MET A 420 -15.17 -15.99 -15.93
N ALA A 421 -16.07 -15.63 -15.00
CA ALA A 421 -16.59 -14.27 -14.88
C ALA A 421 -15.46 -13.28 -14.56
N PRO A 422 -15.62 -11.98 -14.83
CA PRO A 422 -14.57 -10.98 -14.56
C PRO A 422 -14.07 -10.98 -13.11
N GLU A 423 -14.96 -11.17 -12.14
CA GLU A 423 -14.68 -11.17 -10.71
C GLU A 423 -13.80 -12.36 -10.31
N GLU A 424 -14.18 -13.57 -10.73
CA GLU A 424 -13.42 -14.81 -10.50
C GLU A 424 -12.07 -14.76 -11.22
N ARG A 425 -12.05 -14.18 -12.42
CA ARG A 425 -10.84 -14.03 -13.26
C ARG A 425 -9.76 -13.22 -12.56
N TYR A 426 -10.15 -12.13 -11.90
CA TYR A 426 -9.22 -11.29 -11.16
C TYR A 426 -8.48 -12.10 -10.09
N LEU A 427 -9.21 -12.81 -9.23
CA LEU A 427 -8.62 -13.62 -8.16
C LEU A 427 -7.74 -14.75 -8.72
N ALA A 428 -8.20 -15.44 -9.77
CA ALA A 428 -7.44 -16.51 -10.42
C ALA A 428 -6.10 -16.03 -11.01
N TRP A 429 -6.00 -14.76 -11.41
CA TRP A 429 -4.77 -14.19 -11.97
C TRP A 429 -3.88 -13.50 -10.93
N THR A 430 -4.43 -13.08 -9.81
CA THR A 430 -3.72 -12.29 -8.80
C THR A 430 -3.19 -13.17 -7.67
N SER A 431 -4.03 -13.88 -6.95
CA SER A 431 -3.62 -14.58 -5.74
C SER A 431 -3.69 -16.12 -5.85
N ASP A 432 -4.80 -16.68 -6.25
CA ASP A 432 -5.03 -18.11 -6.40
C ASP A 432 -4.75 -18.94 -5.11
N MET A 433 -4.99 -18.35 -3.94
CA MET A 433 -4.65 -18.96 -2.65
C MET A 433 -5.80 -19.81 -2.10
N PHE A 434 -6.79 -19.19 -1.48
CA PHE A 434 -7.97 -19.83 -0.89
C PHE A 434 -9.20 -19.40 -1.65
N ARG A 435 -9.67 -20.25 -2.57
CA ARG A 435 -10.75 -19.96 -3.52
C ARG A 435 -12.11 -20.27 -2.88
N GLU A 436 -13.20 -19.79 -3.47
CA GLU A 436 -14.55 -20.07 -2.95
C GLU A 436 -14.89 -21.57 -2.85
N PRO A 437 -14.52 -22.44 -3.83
CA PRO A 437 -14.69 -23.89 -3.64
C PRO A 437 -13.90 -24.47 -2.46
N ASP A 438 -12.72 -23.90 -2.14
CA ASP A 438 -11.92 -24.33 -0.99
C ASP A 438 -12.58 -23.88 0.31
N LYS A 439 -13.11 -22.64 0.36
CA LYS A 439 -13.90 -22.13 1.50
C LYS A 439 -15.15 -22.99 1.71
N ALA A 440 -15.89 -23.30 0.66
CA ALA A 440 -17.06 -24.17 0.75
C ALA A 440 -16.75 -25.56 1.31
N ALA A 441 -15.53 -26.08 1.06
CA ALA A 441 -15.10 -27.38 1.53
C ALA A 441 -14.48 -27.38 2.94
N HIS A 442 -13.79 -26.29 3.31
CA HIS A 442 -12.87 -26.30 4.47
C HIS A 442 -13.09 -25.16 5.48
N TRP A 443 -13.99 -24.21 5.20
CA TRP A 443 -14.30 -23.14 6.15
C TRP A 443 -15.22 -23.67 7.26
N VAL A 444 -14.82 -23.51 8.52
CA VAL A 444 -15.59 -23.98 9.69
C VAL A 444 -16.23 -22.86 10.51
N GLY A 445 -15.85 -21.61 10.24
CA GLY A 445 -16.44 -20.44 10.89
C GLY A 445 -17.88 -20.16 10.44
N PRO A 446 -18.50 -19.09 10.96
CA PRO A 446 -19.80 -18.62 10.46
C PRO A 446 -19.77 -18.38 8.94
N PRO A 447 -20.92 -18.41 8.25
CA PRO A 447 -20.99 -18.13 6.82
C PRO A 447 -20.39 -16.78 6.46
N VAL A 448 -19.55 -16.75 5.43
CA VAL A 448 -18.90 -15.55 4.91
C VAL A 448 -19.33 -15.31 3.47
N GLN A 449 -19.25 -14.05 3.04
CA GLN A 449 -19.51 -13.68 1.65
C GLN A 449 -18.31 -14.02 0.77
N ALA A 450 -18.56 -14.30 -0.50
CA ALA A 450 -17.51 -14.55 -1.48
C ALA A 450 -16.57 -13.35 -1.63
N THR A 451 -15.26 -13.62 -1.72
CA THR A 451 -14.25 -12.55 -1.91
C THR A 451 -14.40 -11.85 -3.27
N GLU A 452 -15.01 -12.51 -4.27
CA GLU A 452 -15.33 -11.97 -5.59
C GLU A 452 -16.19 -10.70 -5.53
N ARG A 453 -16.99 -10.49 -4.45
CA ARG A 453 -17.76 -9.26 -4.25
C ARG A 453 -16.88 -8.00 -4.26
N LEU A 454 -15.67 -8.09 -3.69
CA LEU A 454 -14.72 -6.98 -3.66
C LEU A 454 -14.29 -6.57 -5.08
N VAL A 455 -14.18 -7.53 -5.98
CA VAL A 455 -13.89 -7.28 -7.39
C VAL A 455 -15.11 -6.72 -8.11
N ALA A 456 -16.31 -7.26 -7.84
CA ALA A 456 -17.56 -6.76 -8.39
C ALA A 456 -17.77 -5.27 -8.08
N ASP A 457 -17.42 -4.82 -6.88
CA ASP A 457 -17.49 -3.41 -6.45
C ASP A 457 -16.49 -2.51 -7.20
N THR A 458 -15.50 -3.07 -7.90
CA THR A 458 -14.53 -2.31 -8.70
C THR A 458 -14.93 -2.21 -10.18
N LEU A 459 -15.98 -2.91 -10.62
CA LEU A 459 -16.34 -2.97 -12.02
C LEU A 459 -16.88 -1.62 -12.52
N VAL A 460 -16.31 -1.13 -13.61
CA VAL A 460 -16.69 0.13 -14.26
C VAL A 460 -17.19 -0.18 -15.67
N ALA A 461 -18.39 0.27 -15.98
CA ALA A 461 -18.96 0.06 -17.31
C ALA A 461 -18.24 0.88 -18.40
N GLY A 462 -18.07 0.30 -19.58
CA GLY A 462 -17.58 1.02 -20.77
C GLY A 462 -16.06 1.21 -20.84
N ILE A 463 -15.27 0.64 -19.93
CA ILE A 463 -13.80 0.66 -20.01
C ILE A 463 -13.26 -0.65 -20.59
N SER A 464 -11.98 -0.66 -21.02
CA SER A 464 -11.34 -1.86 -21.55
C SER A 464 -11.08 -2.90 -20.46
N GLN A 465 -10.88 -4.18 -20.83
CA GLN A 465 -10.51 -5.22 -19.88
C GLN A 465 -9.16 -4.95 -19.19
N LEU A 466 -8.23 -4.27 -19.87
CA LEU A 466 -6.98 -3.81 -19.25
C LEU A 466 -7.25 -2.74 -18.19
N ASP A 467 -8.07 -1.74 -18.51
CA ASP A 467 -8.45 -0.69 -17.57
C ASP A 467 -9.19 -1.28 -16.35
N GLN A 468 -10.08 -2.24 -16.60
CA GLN A 468 -10.79 -2.93 -15.52
C GLN A 468 -9.85 -3.66 -14.57
N GLN A 469 -8.84 -4.36 -15.12
CA GLN A 469 -7.83 -5.04 -14.29
C GLN A 469 -6.98 -4.05 -13.48
N LEU A 470 -6.64 -2.89 -14.08
CA LEU A 470 -5.91 -1.82 -13.40
C LEU A 470 -6.73 -1.19 -12.26
N GLU A 471 -8.02 -0.96 -12.49
CA GLU A 471 -8.92 -0.41 -11.45
C GLU A 471 -9.10 -1.38 -10.28
N SER A 472 -9.29 -2.67 -10.57
CA SER A 472 -9.39 -3.69 -9.52
C SER A 472 -8.08 -3.81 -8.72
N ASP A 473 -6.93 -3.81 -9.41
CA ASP A 473 -5.62 -3.83 -8.74
C ASP A 473 -5.38 -2.59 -7.89
N ARG A 474 -5.75 -1.41 -8.38
CA ARG A 474 -5.64 -0.15 -7.64
C ARG A 474 -6.41 -0.19 -6.33
N ARG A 475 -7.66 -0.69 -6.36
CA ARG A 475 -8.55 -0.72 -5.19
C ARG A 475 -8.28 -1.87 -4.23
N ILE A 476 -7.71 -2.97 -4.69
CA ILE A 476 -7.47 -4.17 -3.88
C ILE A 476 -5.98 -4.34 -3.58
N ASN A 477 -5.19 -4.73 -4.57
CA ASN A 477 -3.79 -5.13 -4.37
C ASN A 477 -2.85 -3.95 -4.07
N LEU A 478 -2.96 -2.83 -4.80
CA LEU A 478 -2.13 -1.65 -4.54
C LEU A 478 -2.44 -1.08 -3.16
N LEU A 479 -3.73 -0.85 -2.87
CA LEU A 479 -4.18 -0.16 -1.67
C LEU A 479 -3.95 -0.99 -0.40
N SER A 480 -4.30 -2.28 -0.40
CA SER A 480 -4.29 -3.13 0.80
C SER A 480 -3.02 -3.99 0.92
N GLY A 481 -2.29 -4.18 -0.16
CA GLY A 481 -1.06 -4.95 -0.20
C GLY A 481 0.17 -4.04 -0.30
N LEU A 482 0.47 -3.51 -1.49
CA LEU A 482 1.74 -2.86 -1.80
C LEU A 482 2.00 -1.60 -0.96
N LEU A 483 1.00 -0.70 -0.84
CA LEU A 483 1.16 0.56 -0.10
C LEU A 483 1.23 0.33 1.41
N VAL A 484 0.45 -0.61 1.94
CA VAL A 484 0.54 -1.02 3.36
C VAL A 484 1.92 -1.59 3.64
N LYS A 485 2.40 -2.51 2.79
CA LYS A 485 3.73 -3.11 2.95
C LYS A 485 4.83 -2.06 3.09
N MET A 486 4.87 -1.11 2.17
CA MET A 486 5.95 -0.13 2.13
C MET A 486 5.83 0.93 3.22
N ASP A 487 4.61 1.39 3.56
CA ASP A 487 4.43 2.34 4.66
C ASP A 487 4.84 1.71 5.99
N MET A 488 4.34 0.51 6.31
CA MET A 488 4.64 -0.18 7.57
C MET A 488 6.12 -0.55 7.69
N ALA A 489 6.73 -1.10 6.63
CA ALA A 489 8.15 -1.47 6.64
C ALA A 489 9.07 -0.25 6.80
N CYS A 490 8.81 0.84 6.09
CA CYS A 490 9.63 2.04 6.18
C CYS A 490 9.41 2.77 7.50
N MET A 491 8.16 2.86 7.97
CA MET A 491 7.88 3.56 9.21
C MET A 491 8.32 2.80 10.47
N ALA A 492 8.45 1.48 10.42
CA ALA A 492 9.08 0.71 11.48
C ALA A 492 10.51 1.20 11.80
N GLU A 493 11.19 1.78 10.81
CA GLU A 493 12.56 2.30 10.91
C GLU A 493 12.61 3.84 10.77
N SER A 494 11.49 4.54 10.98
CA SER A 494 11.39 6.01 10.84
C SER A 494 11.93 6.53 9.49
N LEU A 495 11.71 5.80 8.39
CA LEU A 495 12.10 6.14 7.02
C LEU A 495 10.88 6.57 6.21
N GLU A 496 10.93 7.75 5.58
CA GLU A 496 9.85 8.19 4.70
C GLU A 496 10.00 7.67 3.27
N ALA A 497 9.05 6.82 2.81
CA ALA A 497 9.00 6.38 1.43
C ALA A 497 8.08 7.26 0.57
N ARG A 498 8.62 7.75 -0.55
CA ARG A 498 7.91 8.56 -1.57
C ARG A 498 7.83 7.80 -2.89
N SER A 499 6.65 7.74 -3.50
CA SER A 499 6.42 7.01 -4.77
C SER A 499 6.04 7.99 -5.88
N PRO A 500 7.01 8.46 -6.69
CA PRO A 500 6.74 9.43 -7.76
C PRO A 500 5.78 8.93 -8.83
N LEU A 501 5.74 7.63 -9.10
CA LEU A 501 4.84 7.05 -10.11
C LEU A 501 3.37 7.04 -9.67
N LEU A 502 3.09 7.23 -8.38
CA LEU A 502 1.75 7.43 -7.82
C LEU A 502 1.38 8.92 -7.66
N ASP A 503 1.83 9.75 -8.57
CA ASP A 503 1.31 11.11 -8.72
C ASP A 503 -0.02 11.08 -9.48
N HIS A 504 -1.07 11.72 -8.95
CA HIS A 504 -2.40 11.63 -9.57
C HIS A 504 -2.46 12.21 -10.99
N THR A 505 -1.72 13.28 -11.26
CA THR A 505 -1.65 13.89 -12.60
C THR A 505 -1.01 12.93 -13.61
N LEU A 506 0.06 12.24 -13.19
CA LEU A 506 0.71 11.22 -14.01
C LEU A 506 -0.19 10.00 -14.22
N ALA A 507 -0.81 9.52 -13.14
CA ALA A 507 -1.66 8.33 -13.20
C ALA A 507 -2.91 8.55 -14.06
N GLU A 508 -3.62 9.68 -13.89
CA GLU A 508 -4.77 10.06 -14.72
C GLU A 508 -4.39 10.18 -16.20
N PHE A 509 -3.22 10.72 -16.49
CA PHE A 509 -2.70 10.74 -17.86
C PHE A 509 -2.44 9.32 -18.38
N ALA A 510 -1.73 8.47 -17.63
CA ALA A 510 -1.36 7.12 -18.04
C ALA A 510 -2.58 6.20 -18.23
N TRP A 511 -3.60 6.31 -17.39
CA TRP A 511 -4.84 5.52 -17.53
C TRP A 511 -5.68 5.94 -18.73
N ARG A 512 -5.54 7.16 -19.20
CA ARG A 512 -6.19 7.65 -20.42
C ARG A 512 -5.40 7.33 -21.70
N LEU A 513 -4.23 6.71 -21.61
CA LEU A 513 -3.52 6.20 -22.79
C LEU A 513 -4.27 5.01 -23.41
N PRO A 514 -4.26 4.86 -24.75
CA PRO A 514 -4.73 3.66 -25.41
C PRO A 514 -4.03 2.39 -24.89
N ASP A 515 -4.72 1.26 -24.84
CA ASP A 515 -4.17 -0.01 -24.35
C ASP A 515 -2.86 -0.39 -25.06
N GLY A 516 -2.81 -0.19 -26.40
CA GLY A 516 -1.63 -0.47 -27.20
C GLY A 516 -0.39 0.40 -26.91
N TYR A 517 -0.55 1.50 -26.14
CA TYR A 517 0.57 2.32 -25.68
C TYR A 517 1.15 1.78 -24.36
N ARG A 518 0.37 1.06 -23.59
CA ARG A 518 0.76 0.45 -22.32
C ARG A 518 1.22 -0.99 -22.49
N VAL A 519 0.47 -1.81 -23.26
CA VAL A 519 0.79 -3.22 -23.54
C VAL A 519 0.74 -3.46 -25.05
N ARG A 520 1.85 -3.87 -25.64
CA ARG A 520 1.93 -4.15 -27.08
C ARG A 520 2.77 -5.39 -27.36
N ARG A 521 2.24 -6.34 -28.16
CA ARG A 521 2.91 -7.59 -28.56
C ARG A 521 3.48 -8.38 -27.38
N GLY A 522 2.75 -8.44 -26.27
CA GLY A 522 3.18 -9.14 -25.07
C GLY A 522 4.20 -8.39 -24.20
N THR A 523 4.58 -7.17 -24.56
CA THR A 523 5.49 -6.34 -23.77
C THR A 523 4.70 -5.32 -22.96
N PRO A 524 4.83 -5.30 -21.62
CA PRO A 524 4.20 -4.34 -20.74
C PRO A 524 5.00 -3.04 -20.62
N LYS A 525 4.38 -1.98 -20.11
CA LYS A 525 4.99 -0.65 -19.86
C LYS A 525 5.62 -0.02 -21.10
N MET A 526 5.06 -0.26 -22.30
CA MET A 526 5.69 0.13 -23.55
C MET A 526 6.05 1.62 -23.61
N VAL A 527 5.09 2.51 -23.31
CA VAL A 527 5.32 3.96 -23.35
C VAL A 527 6.41 4.39 -22.37
N LEU A 528 6.44 3.82 -21.16
CA LEU A 528 7.46 4.11 -20.15
C LEU A 528 8.86 3.65 -20.63
N ARG A 529 8.97 2.41 -21.09
CA ARG A 529 10.23 1.83 -21.60
C ARG A 529 10.78 2.64 -22.77
N ASP A 530 9.92 2.97 -23.72
CA ASP A 530 10.32 3.70 -24.92
C ASP A 530 10.67 5.17 -24.64
N ALA A 531 10.01 5.81 -23.66
CA ALA A 531 10.33 7.18 -23.24
C ALA A 531 11.76 7.31 -22.66
N TYR A 532 12.30 6.24 -22.10
CA TYR A 532 13.64 6.23 -21.47
C TYR A 532 14.67 5.34 -22.17
N ARG A 533 14.33 4.74 -23.31
CA ARG A 533 15.20 3.81 -24.04
C ARG A 533 16.56 4.40 -24.41
N ALA A 534 16.61 5.69 -24.74
CA ALA A 534 17.82 6.37 -25.15
C ALA A 534 18.77 6.75 -24.00
N VAL A 535 18.28 6.69 -22.76
CA VAL A 535 18.98 7.26 -21.58
C VAL A 535 19.22 6.26 -20.45
N LEU A 536 18.66 5.06 -20.54
CA LEU A 536 18.87 3.97 -19.59
C LEU A 536 19.53 2.76 -20.28
N PRO A 537 20.22 1.89 -19.53
CA PRO A 537 20.80 0.67 -20.08
C PRO A 537 19.75 -0.20 -20.78
N SER A 538 20.14 -0.86 -21.89
CA SER A 538 19.24 -1.72 -22.64
C SER A 538 18.67 -2.88 -21.80
N GLY A 539 19.46 -3.43 -20.87
CA GLY A 539 19.02 -4.45 -19.91
C GLY A 539 17.85 -4.00 -19.05
N VAL A 540 17.80 -2.70 -18.66
CA VAL A 540 16.69 -2.11 -17.90
C VAL A 540 15.44 -1.95 -18.77
N THR A 541 15.61 -1.40 -19.97
CA THR A 541 14.47 -1.05 -20.83
C THR A 541 13.88 -2.23 -21.59
N SER A 542 14.64 -3.32 -21.82
CA SER A 542 14.20 -4.55 -22.48
C SER A 542 14.03 -5.75 -21.55
N GLY A 543 14.54 -5.65 -20.31
CA GLY A 543 14.49 -6.73 -19.32
C GLY A 543 13.06 -7.16 -18.96
N GLU A 544 12.89 -8.44 -18.61
CA GLU A 544 11.64 -8.93 -18.05
C GLU A 544 11.44 -8.37 -16.64
N LYS A 545 10.17 -8.14 -16.26
CA LYS A 545 9.80 -7.79 -14.86
C LYS A 545 10.25 -8.92 -13.94
N ARG A 546 11.13 -8.61 -13.01
CA ARG A 546 11.44 -9.45 -11.86
C ARG A 546 10.82 -8.79 -10.62
N GLY A 547 10.07 -9.56 -9.85
CA GLY A 547 9.60 -9.12 -8.53
C GLY A 547 10.68 -9.39 -7.51
N PHE A 548 10.61 -8.74 -6.36
CA PHE A 548 11.40 -9.11 -5.21
C PHE A 548 10.84 -10.44 -4.66
N GLU A 549 11.31 -11.55 -5.23
CA GLU A 549 10.85 -12.89 -4.85
C GLU A 549 11.81 -13.47 -3.82
N ILE A 550 11.22 -13.95 -2.73
CA ILE A 550 11.92 -14.74 -1.74
C ILE A 550 11.73 -16.24 -2.01
N PRO A 551 12.65 -17.10 -1.60
CA PRO A 551 12.53 -18.54 -1.76
C PRO A 551 11.57 -19.15 -0.72
N LEU A 552 10.28 -18.76 -0.78
CA LEU A 552 9.28 -19.14 0.23
C LEU A 552 9.15 -20.65 0.40
N ASN A 553 9.27 -21.44 -0.69
CA ASN A 553 9.25 -22.89 -0.60
C ASN A 553 10.44 -23.43 0.21
N ASP A 554 11.63 -22.84 0.03
CA ASP A 554 12.83 -23.25 0.74
C ASP A 554 12.74 -22.87 2.22
N TRP A 555 12.21 -21.69 2.53
CA TRP A 555 11.96 -21.27 3.90
C TRP A 555 11.00 -22.21 4.63
N LEU A 556 9.85 -22.55 4.03
CA LEU A 556 8.85 -23.44 4.62
C LEU A 556 9.30 -24.90 4.74
N SER A 557 10.27 -25.33 3.92
CA SER A 557 10.88 -26.65 4.02
C SER A 557 12.14 -26.69 4.86
N GLY A 558 12.74 -25.52 5.16
CA GLY A 558 13.94 -25.32 5.97
C GLY A 558 13.65 -24.60 7.28
N ASP A 559 14.03 -23.30 7.35
CA ASP A 559 14.09 -22.51 8.60
C ASP A 559 12.72 -22.35 9.28
N LEU A 560 11.64 -22.17 8.51
CA LEU A 560 10.29 -22.04 9.05
C LEU A 560 9.59 -23.39 9.31
N LYS A 561 10.20 -24.51 8.92
CA LYS A 561 9.55 -25.83 9.05
C LYS A 561 9.25 -26.22 10.51
N PRO A 562 10.17 -26.05 11.47
CA PRO A 562 9.86 -26.35 12.88
C PRO A 562 8.69 -25.52 13.38
N LEU A 563 8.74 -24.19 13.19
CA LEU A 563 7.69 -23.26 13.59
C LEU A 563 6.33 -23.61 12.96
N LEU A 564 6.33 -23.97 11.69
CA LEU A 564 5.13 -24.38 10.97
C LEU A 564 4.47 -25.63 11.60
N HIS A 565 5.27 -26.65 11.95
CA HIS A 565 4.77 -27.87 12.57
C HIS A 565 4.36 -27.65 14.02
N ASP A 566 5.08 -26.86 14.79
CA ASP A 566 4.78 -26.57 16.19
C ASP A 566 3.47 -25.80 16.33
N LEU A 567 3.25 -24.79 15.50
CA LEU A 567 2.06 -23.94 15.56
C LEU A 567 0.86 -24.57 14.85
N LEU A 568 0.94 -24.82 13.55
CA LEU A 568 -0.19 -25.33 12.77
C LEU A 568 -0.47 -26.82 13.05
N GLY A 569 0.55 -27.59 13.43
CA GLY A 569 0.39 -29.00 13.82
C GLY A 569 -0.23 -29.19 15.21
N SER A 570 -0.24 -28.15 16.04
CA SER A 570 -0.86 -28.20 17.37
C SER A 570 -2.37 -28.43 17.28
N PRO A 571 -2.95 -29.32 18.11
CA PRO A 571 -4.41 -29.47 18.19
C PRO A 571 -5.11 -28.20 18.72
N ASN A 572 -4.36 -27.31 19.37
CA ASN A 572 -4.86 -26.06 19.93
C ASN A 572 -4.61 -24.85 19.01
N ALA A 573 -4.14 -25.07 17.77
CA ALA A 573 -3.93 -23.98 16.83
C ALA A 573 -5.21 -23.18 16.60
N ARG A 574 -5.16 -21.87 16.78
CA ARG A 574 -6.33 -20.96 16.72
C ARG A 574 -6.93 -20.87 15.33
N VAL A 575 -6.12 -21.05 14.29
CA VAL A 575 -6.59 -21.09 12.88
C VAL A 575 -7.62 -22.18 12.64
N ARG A 576 -7.71 -23.21 13.51
CA ARG A 576 -8.73 -24.27 13.45
C ARG A 576 -10.15 -23.77 13.73
N SER A 577 -10.31 -22.57 14.25
CA SER A 577 -11.61 -21.90 14.34
C SER A 577 -12.11 -21.33 13.00
N PHE A 578 -11.25 -21.32 11.98
CA PHE A 578 -11.57 -20.80 10.63
C PHE A 578 -11.51 -21.89 9.55
N VAL A 579 -10.55 -22.81 9.64
CA VAL A 579 -10.35 -23.86 8.64
C VAL A 579 -10.24 -25.24 9.31
N ASP A 580 -10.73 -26.26 8.66
CA ASP A 580 -10.78 -27.61 9.21
C ASP A 580 -9.42 -28.30 9.30
N ASP A 581 -9.35 -29.33 10.15
CA ASP A 581 -8.14 -30.11 10.39
C ASP A 581 -7.65 -30.85 9.13
N SER A 582 -8.55 -31.23 8.24
CA SER A 582 -8.21 -31.98 7.05
C SER A 582 -7.40 -31.13 6.08
N LEU A 583 -7.73 -29.83 5.96
CA LEU A 583 -6.97 -28.87 5.16
C LEU A 583 -5.57 -28.66 5.75
N ILE A 584 -5.47 -28.37 7.05
CA ILE A 584 -4.19 -28.09 7.71
C ILE A 584 -3.27 -29.31 7.59
N THR A 585 -3.75 -30.49 7.93
CA THR A 585 -3.00 -31.75 7.83
C THR A 585 -2.59 -32.04 6.38
N GLY A 586 -3.51 -31.83 5.43
CA GLY A 586 -3.23 -32.01 4.01
C GLY A 586 -2.20 -31.04 3.45
N LEU A 587 -2.20 -29.79 3.92
CA LEU A 587 -1.20 -28.79 3.55
C LEU A 587 0.18 -29.14 4.13
N LEU A 588 0.25 -29.53 5.41
CA LEU A 588 1.50 -29.92 6.06
C LEU A 588 2.11 -31.17 5.41
N SER A 589 1.30 -32.20 5.13
CA SER A 589 1.76 -33.44 4.49
C SER A 589 1.98 -33.33 2.98
N GLY A 590 1.46 -32.27 2.33
CA GLY A 590 1.56 -32.07 0.90
C GLY A 590 0.52 -32.80 0.06
N THR A 591 -0.52 -33.31 0.65
CA THR A 591 -1.62 -34.00 -0.04
C THR A 591 -2.71 -33.04 -0.49
N ALA A 592 -2.93 -31.92 0.24
CA ALA A 592 -3.86 -30.87 -0.19
C ALA A 592 -3.23 -29.99 -1.27
N PHE A 593 -4.07 -29.51 -2.19
CA PHE A 593 -3.70 -28.57 -3.26
C PHE A 593 -2.52 -29.02 -4.13
N ALA A 594 -2.50 -30.30 -4.51
CA ALA A 594 -1.48 -30.85 -5.39
C ALA A 594 -1.45 -30.19 -6.79
N ASP A 595 -2.53 -29.50 -7.19
CA ASP A 595 -2.71 -28.80 -8.47
C ASP A 595 -2.09 -27.39 -8.49
N ARG A 596 -1.67 -26.86 -7.33
CA ARG A 596 -1.18 -25.47 -7.19
C ARG A 596 -0.11 -25.34 -6.11
N ASN A 597 0.51 -24.15 -6.02
CA ASN A 597 1.51 -23.88 -4.99
C ASN A 597 0.83 -23.62 -3.63
N ARG A 598 0.95 -24.58 -2.71
CA ARG A 598 0.39 -24.51 -1.34
C ARG A 598 1.15 -23.58 -0.39
N SER A 599 2.38 -23.21 -0.74
CA SER A 599 3.28 -22.48 0.17
C SER A 599 2.73 -21.11 0.57
N TYR A 600 2.02 -20.43 -0.34
CA TYR A 600 1.40 -19.14 -0.01
C TYR A 600 0.29 -19.28 1.03
N LEU A 601 -0.55 -20.32 0.94
CA LEU A 601 -1.61 -20.56 1.93
C LEU A 601 -1.03 -21.04 3.27
N LEU A 602 -0.01 -21.92 3.25
CA LEU A 602 0.71 -22.31 4.46
C LEU A 602 1.32 -21.10 5.17
N TYR A 603 1.96 -20.22 4.43
CA TYR A 603 2.54 -18.99 4.97
C TYR A 603 1.47 -18.06 5.54
N ALA A 604 0.34 -17.91 4.84
CA ALA A 604 -0.78 -17.11 5.34
C ALA A 604 -1.38 -17.67 6.63
N LEU A 605 -1.55 -18.97 6.73
CA LEU A 605 -2.02 -19.62 7.96
C LEU A 605 -1.02 -19.46 9.10
N LEU A 606 0.28 -19.57 8.83
CA LEU A 606 1.33 -19.37 9.82
C LEU A 606 1.34 -17.93 10.35
N VAL A 607 1.25 -16.93 9.46
CA VAL A 607 1.13 -15.52 9.85
C VAL A 607 -0.12 -15.28 10.69
N LEU A 608 -1.25 -15.86 10.28
CA LEU A 608 -2.52 -15.73 11.01
C LEU A 608 -2.43 -16.33 12.40
N GLU A 609 -1.84 -17.54 12.54
CA GLU A 609 -1.68 -18.19 13.86
C GLU A 609 -0.83 -17.36 14.80
N LEU A 610 0.33 -16.89 14.35
CA LEU A 610 1.21 -16.05 15.15
C LEU A 610 0.54 -14.73 15.57
N TRP A 611 -0.23 -14.14 14.67
CA TRP A 611 -0.97 -12.94 14.97
C TRP A 611 -2.07 -13.20 16.01
N LEU A 612 -2.82 -14.31 15.90
CA LEU A 612 -3.85 -14.70 16.86
C LEU A 612 -3.27 -15.04 18.24
N GLU A 613 -2.10 -15.67 18.30
CA GLU A 613 -1.39 -15.91 19.57
C GLU A 613 -1.07 -14.60 20.27
N ARG A 614 -0.46 -13.67 19.56
CA ARG A 614 -0.12 -12.34 20.09
C ARG A 614 -1.35 -11.58 20.61
N GLU A 615 -2.45 -11.56 19.85
CA GLU A 615 -3.70 -10.90 20.30
C GLU A 615 -4.27 -11.52 21.58
N SER A 616 -4.10 -12.85 21.75
CA SER A 616 -4.55 -13.52 22.97
C SER A 616 -3.68 -13.21 24.16
N ASP A 617 -2.37 -13.06 23.96
CA ASP A 617 -1.42 -12.71 25.04
C ASP A 617 -1.62 -11.25 25.45
N ASP A 618 -1.81 -10.33 24.50
CA ASP A 618 -2.17 -8.93 24.79
C ASP A 618 -3.47 -8.87 25.64
N ALA A 619 -4.49 -9.67 25.29
CA ALA A 619 -5.76 -9.72 26.03
C ALA A 619 -5.64 -10.38 27.42
N ALA A 620 -4.66 -11.24 27.65
CA ALA A 620 -4.42 -11.89 28.94
C ALA A 620 -3.64 -11.01 29.93
N HIS A 621 -2.88 -10.06 29.40
CA HIS A 621 -2.10 -9.09 30.20
C HIS A 621 -2.88 -7.79 30.49
N GLU A 622 -4.07 -7.63 29.93
CA GLU A 622 -5.04 -6.54 30.17
C GLU A 622 -6.05 -6.90 31.24
#